data_d8318b1155f7fe54566947c1073944f9
#
_entry.id   d8318b1155f7fe54566947c1073944f9
#
_cell.length_a   1.000
_cell.length_b   1.000
_cell.length_c   1.000
_cell.angle_alpha   90.00
_cell.angle_beta   90.00
_cell.angle_gamma   90.00
#
_symmetry.space_group_name_H-M   'P 1'
#
loop_
_entity.id
_entity.type
_entity.pdbx_description
1 polymer ?
#
loop_
_entity_poly.entity_id
_entity_poly.type
_entity_poly.pdbx_seq_one_letter_code
_entity_poly.pdbx_strand_id
1 'polypeptide(L)'
;MRRYDFALTWVNSEQERFVQWLKRECKLRSMDMLVAGPDNIRSAVKDVEEGRLRIKFLLDNEAAYNEPIDIYARFCYAVKDTGGLVVCDPDYARAASNKSITHYDLIRSGIDVPYTIIVRNWQPDTFCLTPEEKKHLGGGFIIKPASGFGQKGIIKSATGSIAEIASARNFNRGDNFLLQEKMAPVTLDDKMAWFRVYYIFGEVIPCWWDTQTGRYAHVTLKEFSAHKLLPLVRIISEIARITRLEFFSSELALVKTVSGARKFVAVDYVNDQPELCVRPAAINGPLEDVTEHIAARCVEYAYRRIGNYPAQYFRQVTLAKLNLVDETI
;
A
#
# COMPACT_ATOMS: atom_id res chain seq x y z
N MET A 1 -25.82 -3.80 -23.53
CA MET A 1 -24.55 -3.84 -22.80
C MET A 1 -24.34 -2.50 -22.11
N ARG A 2 -24.31 -2.49 -20.75
CA ARG A 2 -23.97 -1.29 -19.96
C ARG A 2 -22.47 -1.02 -20.06
N ARG A 3 -22.07 0.26 -19.99
CA ARG A 3 -20.65 0.66 -20.07
C ARG A 3 -20.36 1.67 -18.99
N TYR A 4 -19.19 1.54 -18.34
CA TYR A 4 -18.67 2.53 -17.42
C TYR A 4 -17.23 2.87 -17.79
N ASP A 5 -16.90 4.15 -17.69
CA ASP A 5 -15.56 4.66 -17.96
C ASP A 5 -14.64 4.42 -16.78
N PHE A 6 -15.17 4.56 -15.56
CA PHE A 6 -14.46 4.37 -14.30
C PHE A 6 -15.25 3.42 -13.39
N ALA A 7 -14.57 2.51 -12.72
CA ALA A 7 -15.12 1.72 -11.63
C ALA A 7 -14.21 1.74 -10.42
N LEU A 8 -14.79 1.62 -9.23
CA LEU A 8 -14.08 1.49 -7.95
C LEU A 8 -14.61 0.25 -7.23
N THR A 9 -13.73 -0.61 -6.70
CA THR A 9 -14.13 -1.57 -5.66
C THR A 9 -14.13 -0.88 -4.31
N TRP A 10 -15.24 -1.01 -3.54
CA TRP A 10 -15.37 -0.30 -2.28
C TRP A 10 -16.37 -0.97 -1.35
N VAL A 11 -15.91 -1.39 -0.15
CA VAL A 11 -16.77 -2.09 0.83
C VAL A 11 -17.41 -1.15 1.86
N ASN A 12 -16.88 0.06 2.01
CA ASN A 12 -17.43 1.05 2.92
C ASN A 12 -18.62 1.80 2.28
N SER A 13 -19.17 2.77 2.99
CA SER A 13 -20.29 3.57 2.47
C SER A 13 -19.88 4.36 1.23
N GLU A 14 -20.77 4.40 0.24
CA GLU A 14 -20.64 5.31 -0.91
C GLU A 14 -20.72 6.80 -0.52
N GLN A 15 -21.13 7.12 0.71
CA GLN A 15 -21.11 8.49 1.26
C GLN A 15 -19.73 8.90 1.78
N GLU A 16 -18.75 8.00 1.81
CA GLU A 16 -17.37 8.34 2.14
C GLU A 16 -16.82 9.41 1.22
N ARG A 17 -16.05 10.34 1.78
CA ARG A 17 -15.54 11.52 1.06
C ARG A 17 -14.73 11.13 -0.18
N PHE A 18 -13.89 10.12 -0.08
CA PHE A 18 -13.11 9.64 -1.23
C PHE A 18 -14.00 9.27 -2.42
N VAL A 19 -15.07 8.51 -2.18
CA VAL A 19 -16.04 8.14 -3.23
C VAL A 19 -16.75 9.36 -3.80
N GLN A 20 -17.13 10.32 -2.95
CA GLN A 20 -17.79 11.56 -3.40
C GLN A 20 -16.85 12.41 -4.26
N TRP A 21 -15.56 12.51 -3.91
CA TRP A 21 -14.59 13.20 -4.76
C TRP A 21 -14.37 12.50 -6.09
N LEU A 22 -14.27 11.17 -6.13
CA LEU A 22 -14.19 10.43 -7.39
C LEU A 22 -15.42 10.68 -8.27
N LYS A 23 -16.63 10.63 -7.69
CA LYS A 23 -17.89 10.92 -8.41
C LYS A 23 -17.90 12.35 -8.98
N ARG A 24 -17.45 13.33 -8.19
CA ARG A 24 -17.31 14.73 -8.63
C ARG A 24 -16.32 14.86 -9.80
N GLU A 25 -15.15 14.28 -9.68
CA GLU A 25 -14.11 14.35 -10.71
C GLU A 25 -14.50 13.62 -12.00
N CYS A 26 -15.19 12.48 -11.89
CA CYS A 26 -15.76 11.78 -13.04
C CYS A 26 -16.82 12.64 -13.74
N LYS A 27 -17.73 13.26 -12.98
CA LYS A 27 -18.78 14.14 -13.53
C LYS A 27 -18.18 15.33 -14.28
N LEU A 28 -17.12 15.96 -13.76
CA LEU A 28 -16.43 17.07 -14.42
C LEU A 28 -15.83 16.69 -15.78
N ARG A 29 -15.55 15.40 -16.00
CA ARG A 29 -14.97 14.86 -17.24
C ARG A 29 -15.98 14.07 -18.08
N SER A 30 -17.25 14.14 -17.73
CA SER A 30 -18.33 13.38 -18.40
C SER A 30 -18.06 11.86 -18.45
N MET A 31 -17.49 11.31 -17.38
CA MET A 31 -17.21 9.90 -17.22
C MET A 31 -18.30 9.22 -16.38
N ASP A 32 -18.82 8.10 -16.87
CA ASP A 32 -19.74 7.26 -16.11
C ASP A 32 -18.97 6.42 -15.08
N MET A 33 -19.41 6.46 -13.80
CA MET A 33 -18.75 5.77 -12.70
C MET A 33 -19.64 4.69 -12.07
N LEU A 34 -19.04 3.51 -11.82
CA LEU A 34 -19.62 2.42 -11.03
C LEU A 34 -18.86 2.29 -9.71
N VAL A 35 -19.59 2.17 -8.59
CA VAL A 35 -19.03 1.68 -7.33
C VAL A 35 -19.46 0.22 -7.17
N ALA A 36 -18.48 -0.69 -7.15
CA ALA A 36 -18.68 -2.12 -6.98
C ALA A 36 -18.45 -2.48 -5.50
N GLY A 37 -19.54 -2.54 -4.75
CA GLY A 37 -19.56 -2.79 -3.31
C GLY A 37 -20.31 -4.08 -2.94
N PRO A 38 -20.49 -4.33 -1.64
CA PRO A 38 -21.11 -5.56 -1.14
C PRO A 38 -22.47 -5.90 -1.76
N ASP A 39 -23.26 -4.86 -2.06
CA ASP A 39 -24.64 -5.02 -2.56
C ASP A 39 -24.70 -5.44 -4.04
N ASN A 40 -23.68 -5.13 -4.84
CA ASN A 40 -23.74 -5.32 -6.30
C ASN A 40 -22.55 -6.10 -6.88
N ILE A 41 -21.50 -6.38 -6.14
CA ILE A 41 -20.27 -7.01 -6.66
C ILE A 41 -20.55 -8.36 -7.34
N ARG A 42 -21.44 -9.21 -6.77
CA ARG A 42 -21.76 -10.52 -7.34
C ARG A 42 -22.45 -10.40 -8.71
N SER A 43 -23.37 -9.44 -8.83
CA SER A 43 -24.04 -9.19 -10.11
C SER A 43 -23.10 -8.52 -11.10
N ALA A 44 -22.22 -7.63 -10.65
CA ALA A 44 -21.22 -6.98 -11.50
C ALA A 44 -20.24 -7.98 -12.10
N VAL A 45 -19.72 -8.92 -11.30
CA VAL A 45 -18.87 -10.03 -11.79
C VAL A 45 -19.57 -10.80 -12.89
N LYS A 46 -20.80 -11.30 -12.60
CA LYS A 46 -21.59 -12.07 -13.56
C LYS A 46 -21.84 -11.28 -14.85
N ASP A 47 -22.20 -10.00 -14.75
CA ASP A 47 -22.50 -9.16 -15.91
C ASP A 47 -21.25 -8.87 -16.77
N VAL A 48 -20.06 -8.76 -16.16
CA VAL A 48 -18.80 -8.63 -16.90
C VAL A 48 -18.48 -9.95 -17.62
N GLU A 49 -18.51 -11.07 -16.91
CA GLU A 49 -18.23 -12.41 -17.47
C GLU A 49 -19.17 -12.78 -18.62
N GLU A 50 -20.44 -12.39 -18.54
CA GLU A 50 -21.45 -12.64 -19.59
C GLU A 50 -21.49 -11.54 -20.66
N GLY A 51 -20.61 -10.55 -20.62
CA GLY A 51 -20.54 -9.47 -21.61
C GLY A 51 -21.68 -8.46 -21.56
N ARG A 52 -22.48 -8.43 -20.50
CA ARG A 52 -23.55 -7.45 -20.28
C ARG A 52 -23.06 -6.12 -19.71
N LEU A 53 -21.90 -6.14 -19.04
CA LEU A 53 -21.24 -4.99 -18.46
C LEU A 53 -19.83 -4.86 -19.00
N ARG A 54 -19.40 -3.66 -19.40
CA ARG A 54 -18.03 -3.34 -19.78
C ARG A 54 -17.50 -2.20 -18.94
N ILE A 55 -16.31 -2.37 -18.39
CA ILE A 55 -15.58 -1.36 -17.60
C ILE A 55 -14.30 -1.05 -18.35
N LYS A 56 -14.01 0.25 -18.57
CA LYS A 56 -12.77 0.67 -19.24
C LYS A 56 -11.61 0.80 -18.28
N PHE A 57 -11.88 1.32 -17.07
CA PHE A 57 -10.88 1.52 -16.04
C PHE A 57 -11.44 1.12 -14.68
N LEU A 58 -10.70 0.28 -13.95
CA LEU A 58 -11.04 -0.15 -12.59
C LEU A 58 -9.93 0.26 -11.63
N LEU A 59 -10.26 1.06 -10.63
CA LEU A 59 -9.43 1.28 -9.45
C LEU A 59 -9.84 0.23 -8.40
N ASP A 60 -8.92 -0.68 -8.09
CA ASP A 60 -9.16 -1.66 -7.04
C ASP A 60 -8.64 -1.17 -5.69
N ASN A 61 -9.46 -1.33 -4.65
CA ASN A 61 -9.11 -1.04 -3.25
C ASN A 61 -9.63 -2.11 -2.27
N GLU A 62 -10.01 -3.31 -2.75
CA GLU A 62 -10.65 -4.32 -1.90
C GLU A 62 -10.19 -5.76 -2.16
N ALA A 63 -9.56 -6.03 -3.31
CA ALA A 63 -9.27 -7.39 -3.72
C ALA A 63 -8.18 -8.06 -2.87
N ALA A 64 -8.49 -9.18 -2.27
CA ALA A 64 -7.50 -10.01 -1.57
C ALA A 64 -6.92 -11.07 -2.53
N TYR A 65 -5.98 -10.66 -3.39
CA TYR A 65 -5.42 -11.50 -4.46
C TYR A 65 -4.74 -12.79 -4.02
N ASN A 66 -4.34 -12.89 -2.75
CA ASN A 66 -3.73 -14.09 -2.17
C ASN A 66 -4.76 -15.00 -1.48
N GLU A 67 -6.05 -14.61 -1.46
CA GLU A 67 -7.14 -15.45 -0.96
C GLU A 67 -7.77 -16.25 -2.11
N PRO A 68 -7.97 -17.57 -1.94
CA PRO A 68 -8.41 -18.46 -3.05
C PRO A 68 -9.77 -18.13 -3.65
N ILE A 69 -10.66 -17.51 -2.87
CA ILE A 69 -12.07 -17.26 -3.25
C ILE A 69 -12.46 -15.81 -2.89
N ASP A 70 -11.74 -14.86 -3.43
CA ASP A 70 -12.09 -13.45 -3.24
C ASP A 70 -12.91 -12.93 -4.41
N ILE A 71 -14.10 -12.38 -4.13
CA ILE A 71 -15.04 -11.92 -5.16
C ILE A 71 -14.55 -10.65 -5.86
N TYR A 72 -13.81 -9.78 -5.14
CA TYR A 72 -13.25 -8.56 -5.71
C TYR A 72 -12.06 -8.90 -6.61
N ALA A 73 -11.20 -9.84 -6.21
CA ALA A 73 -10.13 -10.34 -7.08
C ALA A 73 -10.71 -10.96 -8.37
N ARG A 74 -11.78 -11.77 -8.27
CA ARG A 74 -12.48 -12.30 -9.44
C ARG A 74 -13.03 -11.20 -10.34
N PHE A 75 -13.57 -10.13 -9.75
CA PHE A 75 -14.06 -8.97 -10.51
C PHE A 75 -12.91 -8.28 -11.26
N CYS A 76 -11.78 -8.06 -10.60
CA CYS A 76 -10.59 -7.45 -11.22
C CYS A 76 -10.10 -8.29 -12.40
N TYR A 77 -9.98 -9.62 -12.25
CA TYR A 77 -9.60 -10.50 -13.34
C TYR A 77 -10.64 -10.48 -14.48
N ALA A 78 -11.94 -10.55 -14.20
CA ALA A 78 -12.98 -10.48 -15.20
C ALA A 78 -12.93 -9.18 -16.02
N VAL A 79 -12.69 -8.04 -15.35
CA VAL A 79 -12.52 -6.74 -16.03
C VAL A 79 -11.26 -6.74 -16.90
N LYS A 80 -10.14 -7.28 -16.40
CA LYS A 80 -8.87 -7.42 -17.16
C LYS A 80 -9.06 -8.29 -18.41
N ASP A 81 -9.69 -9.45 -18.26
CA ASP A 81 -9.92 -10.43 -19.34
C ASP A 81 -10.83 -9.87 -20.45
N THR A 82 -11.74 -8.95 -20.11
CA THR A 82 -12.58 -8.24 -21.08
C THR A 82 -11.94 -6.99 -21.67
N GLY A 83 -10.66 -6.76 -21.39
CA GLY A 83 -9.85 -5.67 -21.94
C GLY A 83 -9.99 -4.34 -21.21
N GLY A 84 -10.52 -4.33 -19.99
CA GLY A 84 -10.46 -3.18 -19.09
C GLY A 84 -9.08 -3.02 -18.47
N LEU A 85 -8.71 -1.78 -18.17
CA LEU A 85 -7.48 -1.47 -17.42
C LEU A 85 -7.77 -1.57 -15.92
N VAL A 86 -7.10 -2.46 -15.22
CA VAL A 86 -7.22 -2.60 -13.76
C VAL A 86 -5.99 -2.01 -13.09
N VAL A 87 -6.17 -1.15 -12.12
CA VAL A 87 -5.13 -0.56 -11.28
C VAL A 87 -5.30 -1.03 -9.82
N CYS A 88 -4.35 -1.69 -9.21
CA CYS A 88 -3.12 -2.21 -9.82
C CYS A 88 -3.42 -3.48 -10.62
N ASP A 89 -2.56 -3.79 -11.63
CA ASP A 89 -2.75 -5.05 -12.35
C ASP A 89 -2.78 -6.24 -11.36
N PRO A 90 -3.79 -7.12 -11.41
CA PRO A 90 -4.00 -8.19 -10.43
C PRO A 90 -2.80 -9.11 -10.22
N ASP A 91 -2.07 -9.44 -11.29
CA ASP A 91 -0.91 -10.34 -11.21
C ASP A 91 0.25 -9.67 -10.49
N TYR A 92 0.48 -8.38 -10.74
CA TYR A 92 1.52 -7.62 -10.06
C TYR A 92 1.14 -7.32 -8.61
N ALA A 93 -0.12 -6.97 -8.34
CA ALA A 93 -0.61 -6.73 -6.98
C ALA A 93 -0.51 -8.00 -6.13
N ARG A 94 -0.89 -9.16 -6.68
CA ARG A 94 -0.76 -10.46 -6.01
C ARG A 94 0.71 -10.79 -5.66
N ALA A 95 1.65 -10.52 -6.57
CA ALA A 95 3.06 -10.76 -6.31
C ALA A 95 3.62 -9.77 -5.27
N ALA A 96 3.29 -8.47 -5.40
CA ALA A 96 3.80 -7.39 -4.55
C ALA A 96 3.28 -7.47 -3.11
N SER A 97 2.03 -7.89 -2.90
CA SER A 97 1.44 -8.03 -1.57
C SER A 97 2.00 -9.20 -0.77
N ASN A 98 2.70 -10.15 -1.43
CA ASN A 98 3.44 -11.21 -0.75
C ASN A 98 4.80 -10.70 -0.23
N LYS A 99 4.84 -10.31 1.04
CA LYS A 99 6.02 -9.73 1.70
C LYS A 99 7.26 -10.64 1.63
N SER A 100 7.09 -11.96 1.57
CA SER A 100 8.22 -12.89 1.51
C SER A 100 8.94 -12.90 0.15
N ILE A 101 8.25 -12.51 -0.92
CA ILE A 101 8.80 -12.34 -2.26
C ILE A 101 9.42 -10.94 -2.36
N THR A 102 8.62 -9.92 -2.08
CA THR A 102 9.02 -8.50 -2.19
C THR A 102 10.24 -8.18 -1.33
N HIS A 103 10.38 -8.81 -0.16
CA HIS A 103 11.57 -8.65 0.70
C HIS A 103 12.89 -8.87 -0.04
N TYR A 104 13.01 -9.97 -0.78
CA TYR A 104 14.24 -10.27 -1.51
C TYR A 104 14.46 -9.35 -2.70
N ASP A 105 13.38 -8.93 -3.37
CA ASP A 105 13.47 -8.03 -4.52
C ASP A 105 13.96 -6.64 -4.08
N LEU A 106 13.52 -6.16 -2.91
CA LEU A 106 13.99 -4.91 -2.32
C LEU A 106 15.48 -4.98 -1.98
N ILE A 107 15.92 -6.06 -1.31
CA ILE A 107 17.35 -6.25 -0.98
C ILE A 107 18.21 -6.26 -2.25
N ARG A 108 17.81 -7.00 -3.29
CA ARG A 108 18.53 -7.05 -4.57
C ARG A 108 18.64 -5.70 -5.26
N SER A 109 17.67 -4.82 -5.02
CA SER A 109 17.65 -3.46 -5.57
C SER A 109 18.34 -2.44 -4.66
N GLY A 110 18.99 -2.89 -3.59
CA GLY A 110 19.72 -2.01 -2.68
C GLY A 110 18.84 -1.18 -1.74
N ILE A 111 17.57 -1.55 -1.58
CA ILE A 111 16.69 -0.91 -0.60
C ILE A 111 16.91 -1.56 0.76
N ASP A 112 17.22 -0.75 1.76
CA ASP A 112 17.32 -1.21 3.14
C ASP A 112 15.95 -1.64 3.67
N VAL A 113 15.93 -2.83 4.27
CA VAL A 113 14.77 -3.42 4.96
C VAL A 113 15.17 -3.88 6.35
N PRO A 114 14.25 -4.06 7.31
CA PRO A 114 14.57 -4.62 8.61
C PRO A 114 15.17 -6.03 8.47
N TYR A 115 16.07 -6.41 9.38
CA TYR A 115 16.52 -7.78 9.43
C TYR A 115 15.31 -8.71 9.57
N THR A 116 15.22 -9.71 8.67
CA THR A 116 14.03 -10.56 8.56
C THR A 116 14.42 -11.99 8.28
N ILE A 117 13.84 -12.91 9.04
CA ILE A 117 13.90 -14.35 8.79
C ILE A 117 12.54 -14.76 8.22
N ILE A 118 12.57 -15.45 7.08
CA ILE A 118 11.35 -15.93 6.45
C ILE A 118 11.19 -17.43 6.75
N VAL A 119 10.21 -17.73 7.60
CA VAL A 119 9.79 -19.10 7.89
C VAL A 119 8.85 -19.55 6.77
N ARG A 120 9.32 -20.52 5.99
CA ARG A 120 8.56 -21.07 4.85
C ARG A 120 7.41 -21.95 5.33
N ASN A 121 6.31 -21.98 4.58
CA ASN A 121 5.12 -22.78 4.91
C ASN A 121 5.41 -24.29 5.05
N TRP A 122 6.38 -24.80 4.32
CA TRP A 122 6.80 -26.23 4.38
C TRP A 122 7.76 -26.55 5.54
N GLN A 123 8.29 -25.54 6.26
CA GLN A 123 9.15 -25.81 7.42
C GLN A 123 8.34 -26.42 8.57
N PRO A 124 8.96 -27.33 9.38
CA PRO A 124 8.24 -28.00 10.45
C PRO A 124 7.87 -27.04 11.59
N ASP A 125 6.87 -27.41 12.39
CA ASP A 125 6.47 -26.64 13.58
C ASP A 125 7.55 -26.65 14.69
N THR A 126 8.58 -27.47 14.53
CA THR A 126 9.79 -27.50 15.39
C THR A 126 10.85 -26.50 14.95
N PHE A 127 10.56 -25.65 13.94
CA PHE A 127 11.50 -24.60 13.52
C PHE A 127 11.92 -23.74 14.72
N CYS A 128 13.23 -23.57 14.88
CA CYS A 128 13.80 -22.79 15.96
C CYS A 128 14.85 -21.80 15.43
N LEU A 129 14.90 -20.65 16.03
CA LEU A 129 15.91 -19.62 15.77
C LEU A 129 17.23 -20.00 16.43
N THR A 130 18.33 -19.79 15.72
CA THR A 130 19.68 -19.85 16.32
C THR A 130 19.88 -18.68 17.31
N PRO A 131 20.84 -18.79 18.23
CA PRO A 131 21.19 -17.66 19.14
C PRO A 131 21.59 -16.39 18.38
N GLU A 132 22.26 -16.52 17.24
CA GLU A 132 22.68 -15.40 16.41
C GLU A 132 21.49 -14.71 15.72
N GLU A 133 20.57 -15.48 15.16
CA GLU A 133 19.33 -14.97 14.58
C GLU A 133 18.48 -14.22 15.61
N LYS A 134 18.34 -14.78 16.81
CA LYS A 134 17.66 -14.10 17.93
C LYS A 134 18.34 -12.79 18.31
N LYS A 135 19.66 -12.76 18.32
CA LYS A 135 20.43 -11.55 18.61
C LYS A 135 20.19 -10.46 17.56
N HIS A 136 20.13 -10.82 16.27
CA HIS A 136 19.88 -9.87 15.18
C HIS A 136 18.44 -9.38 15.15
N LEU A 137 17.47 -10.25 15.44
CA LEU A 137 16.05 -9.85 15.54
C LEU A 137 15.80 -8.90 16.71
N GLY A 138 16.63 -9.01 17.76
CA GLY A 138 16.47 -8.22 18.98
C GLY A 138 15.32 -8.70 19.86
N GLY A 139 15.12 -8.01 20.98
CA GLY A 139 14.02 -8.31 21.89
C GLY A 139 12.68 -7.75 21.40
N GLY A 140 11.65 -8.58 21.45
CA GLY A 140 10.29 -8.14 21.09
C GLY A 140 10.09 -7.87 19.59
N PHE A 141 10.67 -8.70 18.73
CA PHE A 141 10.50 -8.60 17.29
C PHE A 141 9.05 -8.89 16.83
N ILE A 142 8.79 -8.73 15.55
CA ILE A 142 7.46 -8.89 14.97
C ILE A 142 7.38 -10.23 14.22
N ILE A 143 6.31 -11.00 14.44
CA ILE A 143 5.93 -12.11 13.57
C ILE A 143 4.70 -11.70 12.78
N LYS A 144 4.76 -11.79 11.44
CA LYS A 144 3.64 -11.44 10.56
C LYS A 144 3.52 -12.41 9.39
N PRO A 145 2.29 -12.71 8.90
CA PRO A 145 2.11 -13.49 7.67
C PRO A 145 2.65 -12.72 6.46
N ALA A 146 3.11 -13.43 5.44
CA ALA A 146 3.63 -12.82 4.21
C ALA A 146 2.53 -12.14 3.41
N SER A 147 1.34 -12.71 3.36
CA SER A 147 0.18 -12.24 2.59
C SER A 147 -0.91 -11.65 3.50
N GLY A 148 -0.56 -11.01 4.61
CA GLY A 148 -1.51 -10.47 5.57
C GLY A 148 -1.82 -8.98 5.34
N PHE A 149 -3.02 -8.56 5.72
CA PHE A 149 -3.49 -7.17 5.71
C PHE A 149 -4.23 -6.82 7.02
N GLY A 150 -4.40 -5.54 7.29
CA GLY A 150 -5.17 -5.06 8.46
C GLY A 150 -4.63 -5.52 9.81
N GLN A 151 -3.33 -5.76 9.93
CA GLN A 151 -2.65 -6.25 11.13
C GLN A 151 -3.13 -7.64 11.64
N LYS A 152 -3.90 -8.38 10.84
CA LYS A 152 -4.35 -9.73 11.19
C LYS A 152 -3.18 -10.70 11.26
N GLY A 153 -3.15 -11.55 12.29
CA GLY A 153 -2.09 -12.54 12.48
C GLY A 153 -0.72 -11.98 12.87
N ILE A 154 -0.63 -10.69 13.28
CA ILE A 154 0.62 -10.05 13.71
C ILE A 154 0.85 -10.22 15.21
N ILE A 155 2.05 -10.69 15.59
CA ILE A 155 2.56 -10.68 16.97
C ILE A 155 3.60 -9.56 17.08
N LYS A 156 3.34 -8.53 17.90
CA LYS A 156 4.14 -7.29 17.95
C LYS A 156 5.34 -7.33 18.91
N SER A 157 5.46 -8.34 19.75
CA SER A 157 6.53 -8.44 20.77
C SER A 157 6.90 -9.90 21.00
N ALA A 158 7.31 -10.57 19.94
CA ALA A 158 7.65 -11.99 19.95
C ALA A 158 8.95 -12.27 20.72
N THR A 159 8.99 -13.42 21.40
CA THR A 159 10.18 -13.94 22.12
C THR A 159 10.99 -14.92 21.28
N GLY A 160 10.38 -15.47 20.23
CA GLY A 160 10.99 -16.46 19.35
C GLY A 160 11.08 -17.85 19.95
N SER A 161 10.17 -18.21 20.84
CA SER A 161 10.02 -19.61 21.26
C SER A 161 9.41 -20.45 20.12
N ILE A 162 9.76 -21.72 20.06
CA ILE A 162 9.22 -22.66 19.06
C ILE A 162 7.68 -22.66 19.10
N ALA A 163 7.10 -22.72 20.30
CA ALA A 163 5.65 -22.73 20.49
C ALA A 163 4.97 -21.45 19.97
N GLU A 164 5.60 -20.29 20.17
CA GLU A 164 5.08 -19.00 19.68
C GLU A 164 5.10 -18.92 18.14
N ILE A 165 6.22 -19.34 17.52
CA ILE A 165 6.34 -19.35 16.05
C ILE A 165 5.34 -20.33 15.44
N ALA A 166 5.22 -21.54 16.01
CA ALA A 166 4.25 -22.54 15.56
C ALA A 166 2.80 -22.05 15.72
N SER A 167 2.49 -21.36 16.84
CA SER A 167 1.17 -20.77 17.10
C SER A 167 0.84 -19.67 16.10
N ALA A 168 1.79 -18.77 15.80
CA ALA A 168 1.60 -17.71 14.81
C ALA A 168 1.22 -18.28 13.43
N ARG A 169 1.86 -19.36 13.02
CA ARG A 169 1.61 -20.05 11.74
C ARG A 169 0.23 -20.69 11.63
N ASN A 170 -0.44 -20.95 12.75
CA ASN A 170 -1.83 -21.44 12.72
C ASN A 170 -2.83 -20.44 12.15
N PHE A 171 -2.48 -19.15 12.08
CA PHE A 171 -3.30 -18.13 11.41
C PHE A 171 -3.53 -18.46 9.92
N ASN A 172 -2.45 -18.85 9.21
CA ASN A 172 -2.53 -19.30 7.83
C ASN A 172 -1.36 -20.27 7.54
N ARG A 173 -1.61 -21.57 7.65
CA ARG A 173 -0.57 -22.60 7.43
C ARG A 173 -0.07 -22.68 5.99
N GLY A 174 -0.83 -22.17 5.05
CA GLY A 174 -0.43 -22.12 3.63
C GLY A 174 0.52 -20.99 3.30
N ASP A 175 0.70 -20.01 4.19
CA ASP A 175 1.52 -18.82 3.97
C ASP A 175 2.91 -18.95 4.60
N ASN A 176 3.85 -18.15 4.11
CA ASN A 176 5.13 -17.90 4.77
C ASN A 176 4.94 -16.89 5.91
N PHE A 177 5.84 -16.92 6.88
CA PHE A 177 5.82 -15.95 7.99
C PHE A 177 7.16 -15.20 8.06
N LEU A 178 7.09 -13.90 8.29
CA LEU A 178 8.25 -13.04 8.50
C LEU A 178 8.46 -12.83 10.00
N LEU A 179 9.64 -13.19 10.48
CA LEU A 179 10.16 -12.81 11.79
C LEU A 179 11.03 -11.59 11.54
N GLN A 180 10.57 -10.40 11.93
CA GLN A 180 11.15 -9.14 11.51
C GLN A 180 11.59 -8.30 12.71
N GLU A 181 12.82 -7.79 12.65
CA GLU A 181 13.34 -6.84 13.60
C GLU A 181 12.40 -5.65 13.77
N LYS A 182 12.19 -5.22 15.01
CA LYS A 182 11.38 -4.04 15.31
C LYS A 182 12.22 -2.77 15.13
N MET A 183 11.78 -1.91 14.21
CA MET A 183 12.46 -0.66 13.94
C MET A 183 12.29 0.36 15.07
N ALA A 184 13.38 1.06 15.38
CA ALA A 184 13.41 2.20 16.29
C ALA A 184 13.79 3.46 15.48
N PRO A 185 12.82 4.22 14.97
CA PRO A 185 13.11 5.43 14.21
C PRO A 185 13.72 6.52 15.08
N VAL A 186 14.49 7.41 14.45
CA VAL A 186 15.00 8.61 15.10
C VAL A 186 13.86 9.63 15.28
N THR A 187 14.07 10.60 16.18
CA THR A 187 13.19 11.76 16.32
C THR A 187 13.74 12.90 15.47
N LEU A 188 12.87 13.58 14.73
CA LEU A 188 13.14 14.79 13.97
C LEU A 188 12.10 15.84 14.39
N ASP A 189 12.52 16.97 14.92
CA ASP A 189 11.64 18.06 15.38
C ASP A 189 10.43 17.54 16.20
N ASP A 190 10.73 16.77 17.24
CA ASP A 190 9.76 16.12 18.14
C ASP A 190 8.80 15.10 17.50
N LYS A 191 8.96 14.79 16.20
CA LYS A 191 8.22 13.76 15.49
C LYS A 191 9.07 12.49 15.35
N MET A 192 8.46 11.34 15.56
CA MET A 192 9.07 10.07 15.21
C MET A 192 9.23 9.98 13.68
N ALA A 193 10.44 9.75 13.19
CA ALA A 193 10.74 9.72 11.76
C ALA A 193 10.20 8.44 11.09
N TRP A 194 8.91 8.32 11.07
CA TRP A 194 8.15 7.28 10.40
C TRP A 194 7.18 7.91 9.41
N PHE A 195 7.20 7.39 8.17
CA PHE A 195 6.49 7.98 7.06
C PHE A 195 5.57 6.96 6.40
N ARG A 196 4.35 7.37 6.09
CA ARG A 196 3.51 6.73 5.09
C ARG A 196 3.70 7.48 3.78
N VAL A 197 4.22 6.81 2.77
CA VAL A 197 4.52 7.43 1.48
C VAL A 197 3.62 6.81 0.42
N TYR A 198 2.80 7.64 -0.22
CA TYR A 198 1.96 7.23 -1.33
C TYR A 198 2.72 7.37 -2.65
N TYR A 199 2.50 6.41 -3.54
CA TYR A 199 2.90 6.47 -4.95
C TYR A 199 1.64 6.39 -5.80
N ILE A 200 1.29 7.47 -6.49
CA ILE A 200 0.03 7.63 -7.20
C ILE A 200 0.34 8.05 -8.64
N PHE A 201 0.44 7.06 -9.54
CA PHE A 201 0.68 7.30 -10.97
C PHE A 201 1.87 8.22 -11.27
N GLY A 202 3.00 7.97 -10.62
CA GLY A 202 4.22 8.76 -10.75
C GLY A 202 4.31 9.96 -9.80
N GLU A 203 3.27 10.26 -9.05
CA GLU A 203 3.29 11.30 -8.03
C GLU A 203 3.57 10.70 -6.65
N VAL A 204 4.46 11.31 -5.88
CA VAL A 204 4.88 10.86 -4.56
C VAL A 204 4.37 11.83 -3.50
N ILE A 205 3.67 11.30 -2.49
CA ILE A 205 3.11 12.08 -1.40
C ILE A 205 3.60 11.51 -0.07
N PRO A 206 4.67 12.07 0.53
CA PRO A 206 5.11 11.67 1.86
C PRO A 206 4.25 12.31 2.93
N CYS A 207 3.84 11.52 3.93
CA CYS A 207 3.18 11.97 5.14
C CYS A 207 3.96 11.49 6.36
N TRP A 208 4.07 12.30 7.40
CA TRP A 208 4.39 11.81 8.72
C TRP A 208 3.29 10.85 9.17
N TRP A 209 3.66 9.77 9.80
CA TRP A 209 2.71 8.81 10.33
C TRP A 209 3.08 8.37 11.74
N ASP A 210 2.21 8.65 12.68
CA ASP A 210 2.36 8.20 14.06
C ASP A 210 1.81 6.77 14.19
N THR A 211 2.69 5.81 14.37
CA THR A 211 2.34 4.39 14.48
C THR A 211 1.56 4.02 15.76
N GLN A 212 1.55 4.90 16.77
CA GLN A 212 0.83 4.67 18.02
C GLN A 212 -0.61 5.15 17.93
N THR A 213 -0.81 6.31 17.35
CA THR A 213 -2.12 6.95 17.23
C THR A 213 -2.79 6.72 15.88
N GLY A 214 -2.04 6.30 14.86
CA GLY A 214 -2.49 6.18 13.47
C GLY A 214 -2.74 7.54 12.80
N ARG A 215 -2.23 8.64 13.37
CA ARG A 215 -2.42 10.00 12.84
C ARG A 215 -1.41 10.30 11.74
N TYR A 216 -1.88 11.01 10.74
CA TYR A 216 -1.06 11.56 9.66
C TYR A 216 -0.83 13.04 9.85
N ALA A 217 0.30 13.54 9.37
CA ALA A 217 0.56 14.96 9.24
C ALA A 217 1.31 15.23 7.92
N HIS A 218 1.16 16.44 7.39
CA HIS A 218 1.90 16.85 6.20
C HIS A 218 3.41 16.87 6.46
N VAL A 219 4.17 16.49 5.43
CA VAL A 219 5.59 16.81 5.34
C VAL A 219 5.69 18.13 4.58
N THR A 220 6.04 19.21 5.27
CA THR A 220 6.21 20.53 4.66
C THR A 220 7.47 20.59 3.78
N LEU A 221 7.55 21.56 2.85
CA LEU A 221 8.78 21.78 2.05
C LEU A 221 9.99 22.06 2.91
N LYS A 222 9.79 22.85 3.98
CA LYS A 222 10.82 23.16 4.96
C LYS A 222 11.37 21.90 5.62
N GLU A 223 10.50 21.03 6.13
CA GLU A 223 10.88 19.76 6.73
C GLU A 223 11.52 18.82 5.69
N PHE A 224 10.94 18.74 4.47
CA PHE A 224 11.48 17.93 3.40
C PHE A 224 12.94 18.29 3.07
N SER A 225 13.24 19.60 2.99
CA SER A 225 14.58 20.08 2.74
C SER A 225 15.49 19.93 3.96
N ALA A 226 15.05 20.37 5.15
CA ALA A 226 15.83 20.37 6.38
C ALA A 226 16.26 18.95 6.78
N HIS A 227 15.35 17.97 6.66
CA HIS A 227 15.63 16.58 7.02
C HIS A 227 16.15 15.74 5.86
N LYS A 228 16.36 16.33 4.67
CA LYS A 228 16.89 15.67 3.47
C LYS A 228 16.07 14.44 3.08
N LEU A 229 14.74 14.60 2.97
CA LEU A 229 13.79 13.51 2.76
C LEU A 229 13.71 13.00 1.30
N LEU A 230 14.53 13.50 0.38
CA LEU A 230 14.61 13.02 -1.01
C LEU A 230 14.75 11.49 -1.14
N PRO A 231 15.43 10.76 -0.23
CA PRO A 231 15.46 9.31 -0.29
C PRO A 231 14.08 8.64 -0.21
N LEU A 232 13.07 9.24 0.45
CA LEU A 232 11.69 8.71 0.45
C LEU A 232 11.16 8.60 -0.98
N VAL A 233 11.36 9.64 -1.80
CA VAL A 233 10.94 9.67 -3.21
C VAL A 233 11.66 8.60 -4.02
N ARG A 234 12.96 8.45 -3.81
CA ARG A 234 13.79 7.45 -4.53
C ARG A 234 13.36 6.03 -4.18
N ILE A 235 13.20 5.74 -2.90
CA ILE A 235 12.82 4.40 -2.42
C ILE A 235 11.44 4.00 -2.95
N ILE A 236 10.41 4.85 -2.79
CA ILE A 236 9.07 4.51 -3.25
C ILE A 236 9.00 4.34 -4.76
N SER A 237 9.75 5.16 -5.51
CA SER A 237 9.83 5.06 -6.98
C SER A 237 10.51 3.75 -7.42
N GLU A 238 11.53 3.32 -6.69
CA GLU A 238 12.19 2.05 -6.96
C GLU A 238 11.28 0.86 -6.59
N ILE A 239 10.52 0.95 -5.49
CA ILE A 239 9.48 -0.04 -5.17
C ILE A 239 8.45 -0.11 -6.30
N ALA A 240 7.96 1.02 -6.81
CA ALA A 240 7.04 1.06 -7.94
C ALA A 240 7.62 0.37 -9.20
N ARG A 241 8.91 0.61 -9.49
CA ARG A 241 9.61 -0.01 -10.62
C ARG A 241 9.72 -1.54 -10.47
N ILE A 242 10.07 -2.01 -9.27
CA ILE A 242 10.24 -3.44 -8.96
C ILE A 242 8.91 -4.16 -9.03
N THR A 243 7.87 -3.60 -8.39
CA THR A 243 6.56 -4.22 -8.25
C THR A 243 5.67 -3.99 -9.46
N ARG A 244 6.00 -3.01 -10.31
CA ARG A 244 5.18 -2.52 -11.44
C ARG A 244 3.83 -1.96 -11.01
N LEU A 245 3.69 -1.60 -9.73
CA LEU A 245 2.48 -0.97 -9.23
C LEU A 245 2.51 0.53 -9.50
N GLU A 246 1.35 1.06 -9.88
CA GLU A 246 1.17 2.48 -10.19
C GLU A 246 0.39 3.22 -9.09
N PHE A 247 -0.16 2.47 -8.14
CA PHE A 247 -1.00 2.98 -7.05
C PHE A 247 -0.81 2.14 -5.80
N PHE A 248 -0.14 2.67 -4.78
CA PHE A 248 0.10 1.99 -3.50
C PHE A 248 0.66 2.97 -2.46
N SER A 249 0.78 2.53 -1.21
CA SER A 249 1.57 3.20 -0.18
C SER A 249 2.60 2.26 0.43
N SER A 250 3.64 2.83 1.05
CA SER A 250 4.68 2.10 1.78
C SER A 250 4.96 2.79 3.11
N GLU A 251 5.47 2.02 4.08
CA GLU A 251 5.94 2.56 5.35
C GLU A 251 7.46 2.62 5.36
N LEU A 252 8.00 3.82 5.53
CA LEU A 252 9.43 4.08 5.58
C LEU A 252 9.81 4.69 6.93
N ALA A 253 10.88 4.19 7.54
CA ALA A 253 11.41 4.71 8.79
C ALA A 253 12.83 5.23 8.60
N LEU A 254 13.20 6.36 9.22
CA LEU A 254 14.57 6.81 9.32
C LEU A 254 15.17 6.29 10.63
N VAL A 255 16.14 5.42 10.53
CA VAL A 255 16.77 4.77 11.67
C VAL A 255 18.24 5.13 11.80
N LYS A 256 18.79 4.95 13.00
CA LYS A 256 20.24 5.09 13.26
C LYS A 256 20.90 3.72 13.17
N THR A 257 21.96 3.63 12.39
CA THR A 257 22.79 2.42 12.31
C THR A 257 23.68 2.28 13.54
N VAL A 258 24.29 1.11 13.73
CA VAL A 258 25.27 0.87 14.80
C VAL A 258 26.46 1.84 14.70
N SER A 259 26.87 2.23 13.50
CA SER A 259 27.93 3.23 13.28
C SER A 259 27.50 4.68 13.56
N GLY A 260 26.23 4.91 13.89
CA GLY A 260 25.67 6.24 14.14
C GLY A 260 25.16 6.96 12.89
N ALA A 261 25.39 6.43 11.69
CA ALA A 261 24.83 6.97 10.47
C ALA A 261 23.30 6.79 10.43
N ARG A 262 22.60 7.64 9.66
CA ARG A 262 21.15 7.52 9.47
C ARG A 262 20.87 6.89 8.11
N LYS A 263 19.86 6.01 8.07
CA LYS A 263 19.36 5.42 6.82
C LYS A 263 17.85 5.25 6.84
N PHE A 264 17.23 5.34 5.66
CA PHE A 264 15.83 4.99 5.49
C PHE A 264 15.68 3.50 5.28
N VAL A 265 14.66 2.91 5.91
CA VAL A 265 14.35 1.49 5.86
C VAL A 265 12.89 1.31 5.45
N ALA A 266 12.62 0.46 4.47
CA ALA A 266 11.26 0.08 4.10
C ALA A 266 10.77 -0.99 5.08
N VAL A 267 9.74 -0.68 5.88
CA VAL A 267 9.25 -1.54 6.97
C VAL A 267 8.03 -2.35 6.56
N ASP A 268 7.02 -1.70 5.98
CA ASP A 268 5.93 -2.38 5.28
C ASP A 268 6.00 -1.99 3.81
N TYR A 269 6.36 -2.98 2.98
CA TYR A 269 6.92 -2.74 1.66
C TYR A 269 5.92 -2.15 0.68
N VAL A 270 4.72 -2.78 0.61
CA VAL A 270 3.66 -2.42 -0.31
C VAL A 270 2.31 -2.61 0.36
N ASN A 271 1.52 -1.56 0.36
CA ASN A 271 0.10 -1.60 0.61
C ASN A 271 -0.60 -1.18 -0.69
N ASP A 272 -0.98 -2.17 -1.50
CA ASP A 272 -1.64 -2.01 -2.79
C ASP A 272 -3.07 -1.50 -2.69
N GLN A 273 -3.62 -1.49 -1.47
CA GLN A 273 -4.90 -0.90 -1.09
C GLN A 273 -4.66 0.14 0.01
N PRO A 274 -4.15 1.32 -0.35
CA PRO A 274 -3.83 2.35 0.63
C PRO A 274 -5.08 2.81 1.39
N GLU A 275 -4.89 3.18 2.67
CA GLU A 275 -5.98 3.77 3.47
C GLU A 275 -6.41 5.11 2.85
N LEU A 276 -7.69 5.20 2.47
CA LEU A 276 -8.30 6.34 1.81
C LEU A 276 -9.57 6.84 2.52
N CYS A 277 -9.99 6.15 3.59
CA CYS A 277 -11.11 6.58 4.41
C CYS A 277 -10.70 7.75 5.28
N VAL A 278 -11.15 8.95 4.94
CA VAL A 278 -10.94 10.14 5.74
C VAL A 278 -11.76 10.04 7.03
N ARG A 279 -11.07 10.17 8.14
CA ARG A 279 -11.72 10.15 9.46
C ARG A 279 -11.59 11.53 10.10
N PRO A 280 -12.46 11.89 11.06
CA PRO A 280 -12.31 13.13 11.81
C PRO A 280 -10.90 13.25 12.41
N ALA A 281 -10.34 14.45 12.46
CA ALA A 281 -8.96 14.70 12.91
C ALA A 281 -8.62 14.18 14.32
N ALA A 282 -9.65 13.89 15.13
CA ALA A 282 -9.50 13.27 16.46
C ALA A 282 -9.31 11.76 16.41
N ILE A 283 -9.58 11.14 15.27
CA ILE A 283 -9.46 9.70 15.02
C ILE A 283 -8.35 9.52 13.98
N ASN A 284 -7.65 8.42 13.99
CA ASN A 284 -6.62 8.10 13.00
C ASN A 284 -7.18 8.10 11.56
N GLY A 285 -6.33 8.33 10.58
CA GLY A 285 -6.68 8.29 9.15
C GLY A 285 -5.87 9.28 8.31
N PRO A 286 -5.92 9.14 6.98
CA PRO A 286 -5.20 10.01 6.07
C PRO A 286 -5.78 11.44 6.08
N LEU A 287 -4.95 12.38 5.64
CA LEU A 287 -5.32 13.79 5.53
C LEU A 287 -6.37 13.99 4.43
N GLU A 288 -7.33 14.86 4.69
CA GLU A 288 -8.47 15.09 3.80
C GLU A 288 -8.04 15.61 2.43
N ASP A 289 -7.20 16.64 2.40
CA ASP A 289 -6.70 17.24 1.17
C ASP A 289 -5.78 16.31 0.37
N VAL A 290 -4.98 15.48 1.06
CA VAL A 290 -4.19 14.42 0.41
C VAL A 290 -5.11 13.42 -0.28
N THR A 291 -6.17 12.99 0.41
CA THR A 291 -7.10 11.99 -0.14
C THR A 291 -7.94 12.56 -1.28
N GLU A 292 -8.35 13.84 -1.18
CA GLU A 292 -9.04 14.56 -2.26
C GLU A 292 -8.14 14.67 -3.50
N HIS A 293 -6.88 15.03 -3.32
CA HIS A 293 -5.90 15.07 -4.40
C HIS A 293 -5.70 13.70 -5.05
N ILE A 294 -5.58 12.64 -4.23
CA ILE A 294 -5.48 11.27 -4.75
C ILE A 294 -6.69 10.92 -5.62
N ALA A 295 -7.92 11.26 -5.18
CA ALA A 295 -9.13 11.03 -5.96
C ALA A 295 -9.09 11.76 -7.32
N ALA A 296 -8.71 13.04 -7.32
CA ALA A 296 -8.57 13.83 -8.55
C ALA A 296 -7.53 13.21 -9.49
N ARG A 297 -6.39 12.76 -8.94
CA ARG A 297 -5.30 12.15 -9.70
C ARG A 297 -5.71 10.80 -10.31
N CYS A 298 -6.48 9.99 -9.57
CA CYS A 298 -7.02 8.71 -10.10
C CYS A 298 -7.91 8.93 -11.32
N VAL A 299 -8.82 9.88 -11.24
CA VAL A 299 -9.74 10.16 -12.36
C VAL A 299 -9.02 10.83 -13.53
N GLU A 300 -8.05 11.72 -13.27
CA GLU A 300 -7.21 12.29 -14.33
C GLU A 300 -6.44 11.20 -15.08
N TYR A 301 -5.81 10.28 -14.34
CA TYR A 301 -5.09 9.17 -14.92
C TYR A 301 -6.01 8.29 -15.78
N ALA A 302 -7.17 7.90 -15.23
CA ALA A 302 -8.17 7.11 -15.94
C ALA A 302 -8.63 7.80 -17.23
N TYR A 303 -8.97 9.08 -17.18
CA TYR A 303 -9.43 9.87 -18.32
C TYR A 303 -8.40 9.87 -19.47
N ARG A 304 -7.14 10.09 -19.12
CA ARG A 304 -6.06 10.08 -20.11
C ARG A 304 -5.80 8.69 -20.69
N ARG A 305 -5.83 7.65 -19.83
CA ARG A 305 -5.59 6.26 -20.29
C ARG A 305 -6.71 5.74 -21.18
N ILE A 306 -7.95 6.06 -20.88
CA ILE A 306 -9.14 5.71 -21.72
C ILE A 306 -9.06 6.47 -23.06
N GLY A 307 -8.59 7.71 -23.08
CA GLY A 307 -8.42 8.53 -24.27
C GLY A 307 -7.20 8.17 -25.12
N ASN A 308 -6.53 7.04 -24.85
CA ASN A 308 -5.34 6.56 -25.56
C ASN A 308 -4.13 7.50 -25.50
N TYR A 309 -4.01 8.33 -24.48
CA TYR A 309 -2.79 9.11 -24.25
C TYR A 309 -1.62 8.19 -23.86
N PRO A 310 -0.42 8.41 -24.40
CA PRO A 310 0.73 7.54 -24.13
C PRO A 310 1.06 7.49 -22.63
N ALA A 311 1.35 6.30 -22.13
CA ALA A 311 1.72 6.08 -20.73
C ALA A 311 2.96 6.87 -20.27
N GLN A 312 3.78 7.32 -21.22
CA GLN A 312 4.98 8.13 -20.93
C GLN A 312 4.68 9.47 -20.25
N TYR A 313 3.46 10.01 -20.34
CA TYR A 313 3.05 11.21 -19.59
C TYR A 313 3.11 11.04 -18.06
N PHE A 314 3.07 9.81 -17.56
CA PHE A 314 3.10 9.47 -16.15
C PHE A 314 4.43 8.89 -15.68
N ARG A 315 5.45 8.84 -16.54
CA ARG A 315 6.76 8.28 -16.20
C ARG A 315 7.67 9.24 -15.44
N GLN A 316 7.37 10.52 -15.41
CA GLN A 316 8.10 11.46 -14.56
C GLN A 316 7.60 11.33 -13.14
N VAL A 317 8.52 10.93 -12.27
CA VAL A 317 8.23 10.94 -10.81
C VAL A 317 8.30 12.39 -10.34
N THR A 318 7.21 12.85 -9.73
CA THR A 318 7.09 14.20 -9.17
C THR A 318 6.71 14.11 -7.70
N LEU A 319 7.24 15.05 -6.91
CA LEU A 319 6.73 15.28 -5.56
C LEU A 319 5.42 16.07 -5.67
N ALA A 320 4.37 15.58 -5.02
CA ALA A 320 3.10 16.29 -5.00
C ALA A 320 3.26 17.66 -4.35
N LYS A 321 2.65 18.68 -4.95
CA LYS A 321 2.68 20.06 -4.44
C LYS A 321 1.58 20.34 -3.40
N LEU A 322 1.12 19.31 -2.70
CA LEU A 322 0.11 19.44 -1.65
C LEU A 322 0.69 20.15 -0.44
N ASN A 323 0.11 21.30 -0.12
CA ASN A 323 0.43 22.09 1.08
C ASN A 323 1.92 22.15 1.46
N LEU A 324 2.78 22.04 0.43
CA LEU A 324 4.19 22.37 0.53
C LEU A 324 4.36 23.90 0.65
N VAL A 325 3.25 24.63 0.79
CA VAL A 325 3.27 26.07 1.04
C VAL A 325 3.82 26.28 2.44
N ASP A 326 4.92 26.99 2.54
CA ASP A 326 5.37 27.54 3.81
C ASP A 326 4.18 28.23 4.47
N GLU A 327 3.84 27.83 5.69
CA GLU A 327 3.12 28.70 6.60
C GLU A 327 4.04 29.91 6.83
N THR A 328 4.00 30.85 5.90
CA THR A 328 4.61 32.15 6.08
C THR A 328 3.63 32.98 6.88
N ILE A 329 3.99 33.17 8.14
CA ILE A 329 3.59 34.14 9.16
C ILE A 329 2.51 33.70 10.09
#